data_f8671918d0e4f9d091e6ec5744e50338
#
_entry.id   f8671918d0e4f9d091e6ec5744e50338
#
_cell.length_a   1.000
_cell.length_b   1.000
_cell.length_c   1.000
_cell.angle_alpha   90.00
_cell.angle_beta   90.00
_cell.angle_gamma   90.00
#
_symmetry.space_group_name_H-M   'P 1'
#
loop_
_entity.id
_entity.type
_entity.pdbx_description
1 polymer ?
#
loop_
_entity_poly.entity_id
_entity_poly.type
_entity_poly.pdbx_seq_one_letter_code
_entity_poly.pdbx_strand_id
1 'polypeptide(L)'
;LKVNDDAQTVSYDVKYNADIQVWSDVDWAEASLSGNKLNVSIKANDSGHLRNAYIYYQGGDIRDSIRVVQVDFDKDIAGNYRFVGYNGSKWTYTLATLTADKLDFTSLGFTLPVTFDPNTISVSFKCGQLMGTYSSYYIYSSIWDTNAGYLTYSDKYGMVAPFTYSEEDGTIAEFVDDGTWGTYTATAMRWEKFKAESPITANRVGYLLYWMYPYLQKIEE
;
A
#
# COMPACT_ATOMS: atom_id res chain seq x y z
N LEU A 1 1.03 -11.60 12.88
CA LEU A 1 0.46 -12.74 12.18
C LEU A 1 -0.31 -12.24 10.99
N LYS A 2 0.01 -12.75 9.80
CA LYS A 2 -0.76 -12.53 8.58
C LYS A 2 -1.40 -13.83 8.11
N VAL A 3 -2.64 -13.75 7.66
CA VAL A 3 -3.43 -14.89 7.19
C VAL A 3 -4.29 -14.47 5.99
N ASN A 4 -4.70 -15.46 5.18
CA ASN A 4 -5.70 -15.26 4.13
C ASN A 4 -7.13 -15.17 4.74
N ASP A 5 -8.12 -15.05 3.89
CA ASP A 5 -9.52 -14.89 4.28
C ASP A 5 -10.20 -16.18 4.82
N ASP A 6 -9.56 -17.32 4.66
CA ASP A 6 -10.13 -18.59 5.15
C ASP A 6 -10.15 -18.65 6.67
N ALA A 7 -11.16 -19.33 7.22
CA ALA A 7 -11.18 -19.67 8.64
C ALA A 7 -10.02 -20.62 8.98
N GLN A 8 -9.24 -20.28 9.99
CA GLN A 8 -8.04 -21.05 10.34
C GLN A 8 -7.65 -20.88 11.80
N THR A 9 -6.83 -21.80 12.30
CA THR A 9 -6.21 -21.69 13.62
C THR A 9 -4.69 -21.77 13.47
N VAL A 10 -4.00 -20.79 14.02
CA VAL A 10 -2.53 -20.75 14.08
C VAL A 10 -2.09 -20.97 15.51
N SER A 11 -1.09 -21.84 15.71
CA SER A 11 -0.58 -22.20 17.03
C SER A 11 0.90 -21.84 17.16
N TYR A 12 1.25 -21.24 18.28
CA TYR A 12 2.62 -20.88 18.64
C TYR A 12 3.05 -21.61 19.91
N ASP A 13 4.26 -22.15 19.92
CA ASP A 13 4.87 -22.63 21.16
C ASP A 13 5.29 -21.43 22.01
N VAL A 14 4.81 -21.37 23.24
CA VAL A 14 5.12 -20.30 24.19
C VAL A 14 5.82 -20.86 25.43
N LYS A 15 6.79 -20.12 25.94
CA LYS A 15 7.47 -20.44 27.20
C LYS A 15 7.18 -19.33 28.19
N TYR A 16 6.64 -19.70 29.32
CA TYR A 16 6.33 -18.76 30.40
C TYR A 16 6.54 -19.41 31.74
N ASN A 17 6.78 -18.59 32.76
CA ASN A 17 7.04 -18.98 34.13
C ASN A 17 6.07 -18.30 35.12
N ALA A 18 5.01 -17.73 34.65
CA ALA A 18 3.94 -17.10 35.41
C ALA A 18 2.60 -17.40 34.73
N ASP A 19 1.50 -17.17 35.44
CA ASP A 19 0.18 -17.24 34.82
C ASP A 19 0.04 -16.18 33.74
N ILE A 20 -0.36 -16.64 32.54
CA ILE A 20 -0.60 -15.76 31.39
C ILE A 20 -2.09 -15.70 31.09
N GLN A 21 -2.59 -14.49 30.91
CA GLN A 21 -3.90 -14.19 30.35
C GLN A 21 -3.74 -13.82 28.88
N VAL A 22 -4.65 -14.29 28.03
CA VAL A 22 -4.72 -13.95 26.62
C VAL A 22 -6.15 -13.54 26.26
N TRP A 23 -6.28 -12.51 25.41
CA TRP A 23 -7.59 -12.05 24.91
C TRP A 23 -7.44 -11.33 23.58
N SER A 24 -8.53 -11.13 22.88
CA SER A 24 -8.62 -10.36 21.65
C SER A 24 -9.45 -9.10 21.87
N ASP A 25 -9.24 -8.08 21.02
CA ASP A 25 -10.07 -6.89 20.94
C ASP A 25 -11.28 -7.05 19.99
N VAL A 26 -11.38 -8.19 19.31
CA VAL A 26 -12.44 -8.49 18.32
C VAL A 26 -12.98 -9.91 18.50
N ASP A 27 -14.16 -10.18 17.94
CA ASP A 27 -14.84 -11.47 18.01
C ASP A 27 -14.50 -12.45 16.87
N TRP A 28 -13.83 -11.97 15.83
CA TRP A 28 -13.44 -12.79 14.69
C TRP A 28 -12.03 -13.40 14.81
N ALA A 29 -11.24 -13.00 15.80
CA ALA A 29 -9.93 -13.55 16.13
C ALA A 29 -9.89 -13.86 17.62
N GLU A 30 -10.01 -15.12 18.00
CA GLU A 30 -10.02 -15.56 19.39
C GLU A 30 -8.67 -16.14 19.79
N ALA A 31 -8.23 -15.88 21.03
CA ALA A 31 -7.00 -16.43 21.57
C ALA A 31 -7.26 -17.35 22.77
N SER A 32 -6.52 -18.45 22.85
CA SER A 32 -6.54 -19.38 23.98
C SER A 32 -5.16 -19.98 24.26
N LEU A 33 -4.91 -20.28 25.53
CA LEU A 33 -3.73 -21.06 25.95
C LEU A 33 -4.14 -22.51 26.25
N SER A 34 -3.37 -23.45 25.69
CA SER A 34 -3.52 -24.88 25.98
C SER A 34 -2.13 -25.47 26.22
N GLY A 35 -1.80 -25.73 27.48
CA GLY A 35 -0.44 -26.08 27.86
C GLY A 35 0.54 -25.00 27.41
N ASN A 36 1.58 -25.37 26.70
CA ASN A 36 2.58 -24.43 26.17
C ASN A 36 2.26 -23.91 24.75
N LYS A 37 0.98 -23.91 24.33
CA LYS A 37 0.57 -23.41 23.02
C LYS A 37 -0.40 -22.25 23.17
N LEU A 38 -0.07 -21.16 22.49
CA LEU A 38 -1.00 -20.08 22.19
C LEU A 38 -1.68 -20.40 20.86
N ASN A 39 -2.99 -20.58 20.89
CA ASN A 39 -3.80 -20.80 19.71
C ASN A 39 -4.55 -19.52 19.38
N VAL A 40 -4.50 -19.11 18.11
CA VAL A 40 -5.26 -17.99 17.56
C VAL A 40 -6.22 -18.55 16.51
N SER A 41 -7.51 -18.57 16.84
CA SER A 41 -8.59 -19.04 15.96
C SER A 41 -9.19 -17.85 15.24
N ILE A 42 -9.21 -17.87 13.91
CA ILE A 42 -9.58 -16.78 13.04
C ILE A 42 -10.77 -17.22 12.20
N LYS A 43 -11.87 -16.47 12.22
CA LYS A 43 -13.07 -16.72 11.39
C LYS A 43 -12.79 -16.29 9.95
N ALA A 44 -13.52 -16.86 8.99
CA ALA A 44 -13.46 -16.41 7.59
C ALA A 44 -13.78 -14.92 7.47
N ASN A 45 -13.16 -14.28 6.48
CA ASN A 45 -13.41 -12.89 6.12
C ASN A 45 -14.16 -12.82 4.78
N ASP A 46 -15.43 -12.51 4.82
CA ASP A 46 -16.27 -12.35 3.62
C ASP A 46 -16.65 -10.86 3.40
N SER A 47 -15.93 -9.93 4.05
CA SER A 47 -16.26 -8.52 4.02
C SER A 47 -15.84 -7.78 2.74
N GLY A 48 -14.92 -8.37 1.94
CA GLY A 48 -14.36 -7.74 0.74
C GLY A 48 -13.31 -6.67 1.03
N HIS A 49 -12.83 -6.57 2.26
CA HIS A 49 -11.76 -5.67 2.65
C HIS A 49 -10.88 -6.27 3.75
N LEU A 50 -9.63 -5.87 3.77
CA LEU A 50 -8.68 -6.29 4.79
C LEU A 50 -9.17 -5.89 6.19
N ARG A 51 -8.86 -6.72 7.20
CA ARG A 51 -9.13 -6.39 8.60
C ARG A 51 -7.95 -6.71 9.49
N ASN A 52 -7.87 -6.05 10.64
CA ASN A 52 -6.81 -6.30 11.61
C ASN A 52 -7.34 -6.31 13.03
N ALA A 53 -6.63 -7.05 13.91
CA ALA A 53 -6.93 -7.22 15.31
C ALA A 53 -5.64 -7.30 16.12
N TYR A 54 -5.77 -7.21 17.43
CA TYR A 54 -4.67 -7.46 18.36
C TYR A 54 -5.04 -8.59 19.31
N ILE A 55 -4.15 -9.57 19.39
CA ILE A 55 -4.17 -10.59 20.43
C ILE A 55 -3.25 -10.11 21.54
N TYR A 56 -3.84 -9.77 22.65
CA TYR A 56 -3.10 -9.32 23.84
C TYR A 56 -2.72 -10.51 24.73
N TYR A 57 -1.60 -10.39 25.37
CA TYR A 57 -1.20 -11.31 26.44
C TYR A 57 -0.56 -10.54 27.59
N GLN A 58 -0.79 -11.04 28.79
CA GLN A 58 -0.25 -10.46 30.02
C GLN A 58 0.18 -11.56 30.99
N GLY A 59 1.42 -11.44 31.50
CA GLY A 59 1.97 -12.28 32.54
C GLY A 59 2.72 -11.43 33.56
N GLY A 60 2.22 -11.38 34.80
CA GLY A 60 2.73 -10.45 35.81
C GLY A 60 2.59 -8.99 35.35
N ASP A 61 3.69 -8.25 35.39
CA ASP A 61 3.74 -6.83 34.97
C ASP A 61 4.00 -6.65 33.47
N ILE A 62 4.22 -7.74 32.72
CA ILE A 62 4.51 -7.70 31.28
C ILE A 62 3.21 -7.83 30.50
N ARG A 63 2.93 -6.83 29.67
CA ARG A 63 1.84 -6.84 28.70
C ARG A 63 2.38 -6.54 27.31
N ASP A 64 1.94 -7.31 26.31
CA ASP A 64 2.30 -7.10 24.90
C ASP A 64 1.19 -7.63 23.99
N SER A 65 1.35 -7.52 22.67
CA SER A 65 0.32 -7.94 21.72
C SER A 65 0.92 -8.52 20.43
N ILE A 66 0.13 -9.33 19.77
CA ILE A 66 0.39 -9.84 18.42
C ILE A 66 -0.65 -9.20 17.49
N ARG A 67 -0.20 -8.40 16.53
CA ARG A 67 -1.09 -7.91 15.47
C ARG A 67 -1.43 -9.06 14.53
N VAL A 68 -2.72 -9.26 14.30
CA VAL A 68 -3.27 -10.18 13.29
C VAL A 68 -3.80 -9.36 12.13
N VAL A 69 -3.40 -9.68 10.92
CA VAL A 69 -3.95 -9.08 9.70
C VAL A 69 -4.49 -10.19 8.83
N GLN A 70 -5.74 -10.06 8.43
CA GLN A 70 -6.40 -10.95 7.49
C GLN A 70 -6.65 -10.21 6.19
N VAL A 71 -6.17 -10.77 5.09
CA VAL A 71 -6.21 -10.14 3.76
C VAL A 71 -6.07 -11.17 2.66
N ASP A 72 -6.90 -11.03 1.62
CA ASP A 72 -6.75 -11.68 0.33
C ASP A 72 -6.55 -10.61 -0.74
N PHE A 73 -5.45 -10.71 -1.52
CA PHE A 73 -5.14 -9.68 -2.50
C PHE A 73 -6.26 -9.50 -3.53
N ASP A 74 -6.78 -10.59 -4.08
CA ASP A 74 -7.75 -10.55 -5.18
C ASP A 74 -9.12 -10.03 -4.73
N LYS A 75 -9.49 -10.27 -3.47
CA LYS A 75 -10.78 -9.84 -2.90
C LYS A 75 -10.69 -8.44 -2.27
N ASP A 76 -9.67 -8.24 -1.44
CA ASP A 76 -9.60 -7.07 -0.56
C ASP A 76 -8.87 -5.89 -1.21
N ILE A 77 -7.86 -6.18 -2.05
CA ILE A 77 -6.92 -5.17 -2.54
C ILE A 77 -7.09 -4.91 -4.03
N ALA A 78 -7.07 -5.93 -4.89
CA ALA A 78 -7.22 -5.74 -6.33
C ALA A 78 -8.56 -5.07 -6.68
N GLY A 79 -8.62 -4.38 -7.82
CA GLY A 79 -9.86 -3.79 -8.33
C GLY A 79 -9.76 -2.33 -8.71
N ASN A 80 -10.90 -1.64 -8.70
CA ASN A 80 -11.04 -0.29 -9.19
C ASN A 80 -10.81 0.74 -8.08
N TYR A 81 -10.07 1.80 -8.43
CA TYR A 81 -9.67 2.85 -7.51
C TYR A 81 -9.89 4.25 -8.11
N ARG A 82 -10.13 5.21 -7.23
CA ARG A 82 -9.81 6.60 -7.50
C ARG A 82 -8.34 6.82 -7.12
N PHE A 83 -7.52 7.19 -8.09
CA PHE A 83 -6.17 7.71 -7.82
C PHE A 83 -6.31 9.21 -7.59
N VAL A 84 -6.19 9.62 -6.35
CA VAL A 84 -6.51 10.97 -5.86
C VAL A 84 -5.22 11.73 -5.57
N GLY A 85 -5.23 13.04 -5.74
CA GLY A 85 -4.15 13.90 -5.29
C GLY A 85 -4.44 15.38 -5.55
N TYR A 86 -3.63 16.25 -4.97
CA TYR A 86 -3.74 17.68 -5.13
C TYR A 86 -2.92 18.16 -6.34
N ASN A 87 -3.55 18.85 -7.29
CA ASN A 87 -2.91 19.29 -8.54
C ASN A 87 -2.36 20.72 -8.50
N GLY A 88 -2.12 21.26 -7.30
CA GLY A 88 -1.66 22.65 -7.11
C GLY A 88 -2.79 23.67 -7.00
N SER A 89 -4.03 23.28 -7.33
CA SER A 89 -5.21 24.13 -7.27
C SER A 89 -6.34 23.48 -6.46
N LYS A 90 -6.58 22.20 -6.69
CA LYS A 90 -7.66 21.43 -6.04
C LYS A 90 -7.31 19.96 -5.95
N TRP A 91 -7.99 19.25 -5.06
CA TRP A 91 -8.02 17.80 -5.06
C TRP A 91 -8.76 17.31 -6.29
N THR A 92 -8.18 16.33 -6.95
CA THR A 92 -8.71 15.71 -8.17
C THR A 92 -8.41 14.22 -8.17
N TYR A 93 -9.11 13.47 -9.01
CA TYR A 93 -8.83 12.05 -9.17
C TYR A 93 -8.88 11.62 -10.63
N THR A 94 -8.29 10.49 -10.91
CA THR A 94 -8.48 9.69 -12.12
C THR A 94 -8.79 8.25 -11.73
N LEU A 95 -9.49 7.54 -12.60
CA LEU A 95 -9.81 6.13 -12.37
C LEU A 95 -8.60 5.27 -12.72
N ALA A 96 -8.36 4.27 -11.91
CA ALA A 96 -7.30 3.29 -12.12
C ALA A 96 -7.77 1.90 -11.68
N THR A 97 -7.23 0.86 -12.32
CA THR A 97 -7.44 -0.53 -11.93
C THR A 97 -6.12 -1.09 -11.41
N LEU A 98 -6.11 -1.60 -10.18
CA LEU A 98 -4.95 -2.18 -9.54
C LEU A 98 -4.94 -3.70 -9.71
N THR A 99 -3.81 -4.22 -10.17
CA THR A 99 -3.43 -5.64 -10.09
C THR A 99 -2.13 -5.78 -9.32
N ALA A 100 -1.64 -7.00 -9.12
CA ALA A 100 -0.41 -7.24 -8.35
C ALA A 100 0.85 -6.60 -8.97
N ASP A 101 0.84 -6.31 -10.27
CA ASP A 101 1.99 -5.87 -11.06
C ASP A 101 1.81 -4.51 -11.75
N LYS A 102 0.59 -3.96 -11.75
CA LYS A 102 0.32 -2.69 -12.44
C LYS A 102 -0.84 -1.91 -11.85
N LEU A 103 -0.78 -0.61 -12.04
CA LEU A 103 -1.86 0.34 -11.88
C LEU A 103 -2.21 0.90 -13.26
N ASP A 104 -3.37 0.52 -13.79
CA ASP A 104 -3.81 0.83 -15.15
C ASP A 104 -4.77 2.02 -15.15
N PHE A 105 -4.35 3.11 -15.76
CA PHE A 105 -5.14 4.34 -15.95
C PHE A 105 -5.80 4.31 -17.34
N THR A 106 -6.69 3.36 -17.56
CA THR A 106 -7.29 3.05 -18.88
C THR A 106 -7.85 4.29 -19.58
N SER A 107 -8.53 5.19 -18.85
CA SER A 107 -9.10 6.43 -19.44
C SER A 107 -8.05 7.40 -19.94
N LEU A 108 -6.81 7.31 -19.48
CA LEU A 108 -5.69 8.13 -19.90
C LEU A 108 -4.72 7.41 -20.85
N GLY A 109 -4.89 6.09 -21.02
CA GLY A 109 -4.02 5.25 -21.86
C GLY A 109 -2.62 5.02 -21.28
N PHE A 110 -2.50 5.00 -19.94
CA PHE A 110 -1.21 4.80 -19.26
C PHE A 110 -1.27 3.67 -18.25
N THR A 111 -0.14 3.00 -18.09
CA THR A 111 0.02 1.92 -17.11
C THR A 111 1.28 2.17 -16.29
N LEU A 112 1.15 2.26 -14.98
CA LEU A 112 2.28 2.33 -14.05
C LEU A 112 2.59 0.93 -13.55
N PRO A 113 3.78 0.37 -13.86
CA PRO A 113 4.23 -0.85 -13.22
C PRO A 113 4.36 -0.66 -11.71
N VAL A 114 3.79 -1.57 -10.95
CA VAL A 114 3.85 -1.58 -9.49
C VAL A 114 4.25 -2.96 -8.98
N THR A 115 4.57 -3.06 -7.72
CA THR A 115 4.82 -4.33 -7.03
C THR A 115 4.02 -4.36 -5.75
N PHE A 116 3.20 -5.39 -5.58
CA PHE A 116 2.54 -5.66 -4.32
C PHE A 116 3.46 -6.47 -3.40
N ASP A 117 3.70 -5.97 -2.20
CA ASP A 117 4.41 -6.71 -1.15
C ASP A 117 3.40 -7.28 -0.14
N PRO A 118 3.19 -8.61 -0.14
CA PRO A 118 2.29 -9.23 0.83
C PRO A 118 2.80 -9.15 2.27
N ASN A 119 4.07 -8.81 2.52
CA ASN A 119 4.60 -8.69 3.87
C ASN A 119 4.22 -7.38 4.54
N THR A 120 4.17 -6.32 3.84
CA THR A 120 3.78 -5.01 4.33
C THR A 120 2.35 -4.63 3.95
N ILE A 121 1.69 -5.45 3.12
CA ILE A 121 0.38 -5.18 2.52
C ILE A 121 0.42 -3.79 1.87
N SER A 122 1.34 -3.62 0.96
CA SER A 122 1.58 -2.35 0.30
C SER A 122 1.82 -2.52 -1.19
N VAL A 123 1.51 -1.50 -1.95
CA VAL A 123 1.91 -1.37 -3.34
C VAL A 123 3.02 -0.34 -3.45
N SER A 124 4.02 -0.59 -4.29
CA SER A 124 5.11 0.35 -4.54
C SER A 124 5.38 0.50 -6.02
N PHE A 125 5.93 1.64 -6.40
CA PHE A 125 6.49 1.83 -7.73
C PHE A 125 7.88 2.45 -7.67
N LYS A 126 8.69 2.21 -8.70
CA LYS A 126 9.96 2.91 -8.92
C LYS A 126 9.81 3.98 -10.00
N CYS A 127 10.62 5.02 -9.91
CA CYS A 127 10.72 6.05 -10.94
C CYS A 127 11.32 5.49 -12.24
N GLY A 128 11.25 6.28 -13.31
CA GLY A 128 11.84 5.92 -14.59
C GLY A 128 11.13 4.77 -15.31
N GLN A 129 9.93 4.38 -14.87
CA GLN A 129 9.11 3.38 -15.56
C GLN A 129 8.40 4.02 -16.74
N LEU A 130 8.52 3.41 -17.93
CA LEU A 130 7.73 3.81 -19.10
C LEU A 130 6.27 3.45 -18.85
N MET A 131 5.42 4.46 -18.87
CA MET A 131 3.98 4.30 -18.63
C MET A 131 3.15 4.24 -19.93
N GLY A 132 3.69 4.74 -21.01
CA GLY A 132 3.04 4.83 -22.33
C GLY A 132 3.55 6.00 -23.14
N THR A 133 2.78 6.36 -24.17
CA THR A 133 3.10 7.49 -25.06
C THR A 133 1.96 8.50 -25.12
N TYR A 134 2.28 9.75 -25.25
CA TYR A 134 1.31 10.83 -25.49
C TYR A 134 1.78 11.71 -26.64
N SER A 135 1.04 11.73 -27.74
CA SER A 135 1.49 12.36 -28.99
C SER A 135 2.84 11.77 -29.43
N SER A 136 3.89 12.57 -29.52
CA SER A 136 5.24 12.17 -29.88
C SER A 136 6.17 11.97 -28.66
N TYR A 137 5.63 11.95 -27.46
CA TYR A 137 6.41 11.88 -26.22
C TYR A 137 6.23 10.54 -25.51
N TYR A 138 7.30 10.06 -24.89
CA TYR A 138 7.31 8.95 -23.96
C TYR A 138 7.02 9.48 -22.56
N ILE A 139 6.14 8.82 -21.82
CA ILE A 139 5.71 9.22 -20.48
C ILE A 139 6.33 8.28 -19.47
N TYR A 140 7.04 8.86 -18.52
CA TYR A 140 7.73 8.13 -17.46
C TYR A 140 7.29 8.58 -16.07
N SER A 141 7.26 7.64 -15.13
CA SER A 141 7.03 7.92 -13.72
C SER A 141 8.20 8.69 -13.11
N SER A 142 7.88 9.61 -12.23
CA SER A 142 8.85 10.38 -11.44
C SER A 142 8.26 10.77 -10.09
N ILE A 143 9.12 11.12 -9.14
CA ILE A 143 8.73 11.66 -7.84
C ILE A 143 9.31 13.04 -7.66
N TRP A 144 8.62 13.83 -6.84
CA TRP A 144 8.97 15.21 -6.57
C TRP A 144 8.88 15.51 -5.08
N ASP A 145 9.95 16.09 -4.53
CA ASP A 145 9.93 16.75 -3.23
C ASP A 145 9.45 18.18 -3.45
N THR A 146 8.20 18.45 -3.12
CA THR A 146 7.59 19.77 -3.33
C THR A 146 8.15 20.84 -2.41
N ASN A 147 8.70 20.46 -1.25
CA ASN A 147 9.27 21.37 -0.27
C ASN A 147 10.69 21.82 -0.68
N ALA A 148 11.50 20.85 -1.11
CA ALA A 148 12.87 21.13 -1.56
C ALA A 148 12.96 21.57 -3.03
N GLY A 149 11.88 21.34 -3.81
CA GLY A 149 11.85 21.66 -5.24
C GLY A 149 12.62 20.67 -6.12
N TYR A 150 13.02 19.50 -5.60
CA TYR A 150 13.77 18.50 -6.34
C TYR A 150 12.88 17.44 -6.97
N LEU A 151 13.27 17.02 -8.17
CA LEU A 151 12.61 16.00 -8.99
C LEU A 151 13.61 14.90 -9.35
N THR A 152 13.16 13.65 -9.31
CA THR A 152 13.93 12.52 -9.85
C THR A 152 13.05 11.56 -10.66
N TYR A 153 13.64 10.99 -11.69
CA TYR A 153 13.11 9.87 -12.50
C TYR A 153 14.11 8.70 -12.54
N SER A 154 15.01 8.63 -11.56
CA SER A 154 15.93 7.49 -11.40
C SER A 154 15.19 6.30 -10.80
N ASP A 155 15.38 5.11 -11.39
CA ASP A 155 14.81 3.83 -10.98
C ASP A 155 15.27 3.35 -9.59
N LYS A 156 16.23 4.05 -8.99
CA LYS A 156 16.68 3.79 -7.62
C LYS A 156 15.66 4.21 -6.57
N TYR A 157 14.78 5.16 -6.89
CA TYR A 157 13.87 5.83 -5.96
C TYR A 157 12.42 5.54 -6.32
N GLY A 158 11.54 5.65 -5.34
CA GLY A 158 10.14 5.37 -5.54
C GLY A 158 9.25 5.82 -4.40
N MET A 159 8.01 5.35 -4.43
CA MET A 159 7.04 5.53 -3.36
C MET A 159 6.41 4.20 -3.02
N VAL A 160 5.94 4.09 -1.79
CA VAL A 160 5.23 2.93 -1.25
C VAL A 160 3.91 3.38 -0.64
N ALA A 161 2.86 2.59 -0.83
CA ALA A 161 1.53 2.87 -0.30
C ALA A 161 1.00 1.65 0.48
N PRO A 162 1.12 1.64 1.82
CA PRO A 162 0.50 0.63 2.66
C PRO A 162 -1.02 0.74 2.60
N PHE A 163 -1.71 -0.41 2.49
CA PHE A 163 -3.16 -0.45 2.53
C PHE A 163 -3.67 -0.44 3.97
N THR A 164 -4.72 0.35 4.17
CA THR A 164 -5.51 0.39 5.41
C THR A 164 -6.99 0.37 5.05
N TYR A 165 -7.82 -0.02 6.02
CA TYR A 165 -9.27 0.03 5.91
C TYR A 165 -9.86 0.74 7.12
N SER A 166 -10.84 1.59 6.88
CA SER A 166 -11.73 2.16 7.90
C SER A 166 -13.17 2.19 7.37
N GLU A 167 -14.16 2.21 8.25
CA GLU A 167 -15.57 2.34 7.84
C GLU A 167 -15.87 3.70 7.17
N GLU A 168 -15.10 4.74 7.50
CA GLU A 168 -15.27 6.09 6.95
C GLU A 168 -14.69 6.23 5.55
N ASP A 169 -13.48 5.74 5.33
CA ASP A 169 -12.72 5.97 4.09
C ASP A 169 -12.74 4.79 3.12
N GLY A 170 -13.18 3.59 3.60
CA GLY A 170 -13.02 2.33 2.89
C GLY A 170 -11.56 1.86 2.85
N THR A 171 -11.20 1.11 1.82
CA THR A 171 -9.81 0.70 1.58
C THR A 171 -9.04 1.83 0.90
N ILE A 172 -8.00 2.32 1.56
CA ILE A 172 -7.10 3.37 1.04
C ILE A 172 -5.64 2.93 1.10
N ALA A 173 -4.80 3.56 0.24
CA ALA A 173 -3.35 3.41 0.27
C ALA A 173 -2.68 4.74 -0.09
N GLU A 174 -2.06 5.39 0.88
CA GLU A 174 -1.36 6.67 0.71
C GLU A 174 0.07 6.43 0.23
N PHE A 175 0.45 7.02 -0.90
CA PHE A 175 1.82 6.95 -1.40
C PHE A 175 2.72 7.89 -0.60
N VAL A 176 3.67 7.30 0.07
CA VAL A 176 4.71 7.98 0.84
C VAL A 176 6.11 7.65 0.28
N ASP A 177 7.09 8.42 0.67
CA ASP A 177 8.50 8.14 0.35
C ASP A 177 8.91 6.74 0.80
N ASP A 178 9.60 5.99 -0.04
CA ASP A 178 10.08 4.63 0.30
C ASP A 178 11.40 4.64 1.10
N GLY A 179 11.88 5.82 1.49
CA GLY A 179 13.10 6.01 2.27
C GLY A 179 14.40 5.86 1.47
N THR A 180 14.32 5.68 0.14
CA THR A 180 15.51 5.45 -0.68
C THR A 180 16.14 6.74 -1.22
N TRP A 181 15.45 7.88 -1.16
CA TRP A 181 15.88 9.14 -1.78
C TRP A 181 16.78 10.03 -0.89
N GLY A 182 17.33 9.47 0.16
CA GLY A 182 18.32 10.13 1.01
C GLY A 182 17.74 11.28 1.84
N THR A 183 18.14 12.53 1.57
CA THR A 183 17.69 13.72 2.30
C THR A 183 16.40 14.32 1.74
N TYR A 184 15.94 13.87 0.58
CA TYR A 184 14.71 14.32 -0.05
C TYR A 184 13.55 13.42 0.33
N THR A 185 12.34 13.99 0.36
CA THR A 185 11.11 13.27 0.68
C THR A 185 10.13 13.36 -0.48
N ALA A 186 9.75 12.22 -1.03
CA ALA A 186 8.77 12.16 -2.10
C ALA A 186 7.38 12.55 -1.56
N THR A 187 6.88 13.72 -1.98
CA THR A 187 5.56 14.23 -1.60
C THR A 187 4.60 14.30 -2.78
N ALA A 188 5.10 14.04 -4.00
CA ALA A 188 4.30 14.06 -5.21
C ALA A 188 4.78 13.03 -6.22
N MET A 189 3.82 12.51 -6.99
CA MET A 189 4.06 11.74 -8.22
C MET A 189 3.90 12.66 -9.42
N ARG A 190 4.82 12.54 -10.40
CA ARG A 190 4.72 13.27 -11.66
C ARG A 190 4.89 12.30 -12.84
N TRP A 191 4.23 12.60 -13.93
CA TRP A 191 4.38 11.94 -15.23
C TRP A 191 5.16 12.85 -16.15
N GLU A 192 6.42 12.50 -16.38
CA GLU A 192 7.35 13.33 -17.14
C GLU A 192 7.33 12.95 -18.62
N LYS A 193 7.42 13.96 -19.48
CA LYS A 193 7.50 13.82 -20.95
C LYS A 193 8.93 13.82 -21.42
N PHE A 194 9.27 12.82 -22.25
CA PHE A 194 10.57 12.71 -22.89
C PHE A 194 10.40 12.58 -24.41
N LYS A 195 11.30 13.21 -25.16
CA LYS A 195 11.30 13.15 -26.65
C LYS A 195 11.94 11.89 -27.23
N ALA A 196 12.53 11.04 -26.40
CA ALA A 196 13.11 9.75 -26.77
C ALA A 196 12.82 8.72 -25.68
N GLU A 197 12.91 7.43 -26.03
CA GLU A 197 12.71 6.30 -25.13
C GLU A 197 13.90 6.11 -24.17
N SER A 198 14.19 7.20 -23.45
CA SER A 198 15.23 7.24 -22.42
C SER A 198 14.96 8.40 -21.48
N PRO A 199 14.69 8.14 -20.17
CA PRO A 199 14.38 9.18 -19.19
C PRO A 199 15.66 9.86 -18.67
N ILE A 200 16.39 10.52 -19.56
CA ILE A 200 17.56 11.36 -19.22
C ILE A 200 17.24 12.85 -19.37
N THR A 201 17.95 13.69 -18.65
CA THR A 201 17.72 15.15 -18.61
C THR A 201 17.71 15.80 -20.01
N ALA A 202 18.60 15.34 -20.90
CA ALA A 202 18.69 15.87 -22.27
C ALA A 202 17.43 15.60 -23.12
N ASN A 203 16.66 14.58 -22.78
CA ASN A 203 15.44 14.20 -23.47
C ASN A 203 14.17 14.75 -22.81
N ARG A 204 14.26 15.27 -21.57
CA ARG A 204 13.13 15.76 -20.81
C ARG A 204 12.57 17.05 -21.43
N VAL A 205 11.26 17.11 -21.61
CA VAL A 205 10.52 18.25 -22.20
C VAL A 205 9.67 18.97 -21.15
N GLY A 206 9.27 18.29 -20.09
CA GLY A 206 8.39 18.78 -19.04
C GLY A 206 7.53 17.66 -18.50
N TYR A 207 6.42 18.00 -17.88
CA TYR A 207 5.48 17.01 -17.33
C TYR A 207 4.17 16.99 -18.11
N LEU A 208 3.44 15.90 -17.99
CA LEU A 208 2.07 15.76 -18.48
C LEU A 208 1.06 16.03 -17.35
N LEU A 209 1.21 15.34 -16.22
CA LEU A 209 0.36 15.43 -15.04
C LEU A 209 1.20 15.33 -13.78
N TYR A 210 0.65 15.76 -12.65
CA TYR A 210 1.20 15.53 -11.32
C TYR A 210 0.11 15.51 -10.25
N TRP A 211 0.39 14.80 -9.18
CA TRP A 211 -0.43 14.73 -7.97
C TRP A 211 0.48 14.89 -6.76
N MET A 212 0.21 15.88 -5.92
CA MET A 212 0.80 15.99 -4.60
C MET A 212 -0.02 15.16 -3.62
N TYR A 213 0.66 14.50 -2.70
CA TYR A 213 0.05 13.63 -1.68
C TYR A 213 -0.89 12.58 -2.30
N PRO A 214 -0.40 11.80 -3.29
CA PRO A 214 -1.25 10.87 -4.01
C PRO A 214 -1.67 9.69 -3.15
N TYR A 215 -2.92 9.26 -3.32
CA TYR A 215 -3.43 8.05 -2.68
C TYR A 215 -4.42 7.31 -3.56
N LEU A 216 -4.58 6.03 -3.27
CA LEU A 216 -5.60 5.17 -3.83
C LEU A 216 -6.78 5.10 -2.86
N GLN A 217 -8.00 5.22 -3.38
CA GLN A 217 -9.25 4.95 -2.67
C GLN A 217 -10.03 3.91 -3.45
N LYS A 218 -10.25 2.73 -2.88
CA LYS A 218 -10.98 1.65 -3.53
C LYS A 218 -12.41 2.08 -3.81
N ILE A 219 -12.93 1.73 -4.96
CA ILE A 219 -14.33 1.91 -5.32
C ILE A 219 -15.04 0.62 -4.94
N GLU A 220 -15.86 0.69 -3.93
CA GLU A 220 -16.73 -0.41 -3.54
C GLU A 220 -17.85 -0.56 -4.57
N GLU A 221 -18.12 -1.81 -5.00
CA GLU A 221 -19.16 -2.13 -5.97
C GLU A 221 -20.54 -2.27 -5.30
#